data_90b478a7700613d64dfbbe815bf292f6
#
_entry.id   90b478a7700613d64dfbbe815bf292f6
#
_cell.length_a   1.000
_cell.length_b   1.000
_cell.length_c   1.000
_cell.angle_alpha   90.00
_cell.angle_beta   90.00
_cell.angle_gamma   90.00
#
_symmetry.space_group_name_H-M   'P 1'
#
loop_
_entity.id
_entity.type
_entity.pdbx_description
1 polymer ?
#
loop_
_entity_poly.entity_id
_entity_poly.type
_entity_poly.pdbx_seq_one_letter_code
_entity_poly.pdbx_strand_id
1 'polypeptide(L)'
;MAYYFLRTRKIVPSSKENVVVNPYEEAMKKLEQLRQVSAPAKTVHSKLTDIFRMYIFRKKGILSLQKTTDDLILQVKDVVNDKGKFDKLSQALRLSDFVKFAKYIPSENDKEDCFQSIKNTITNIEKSETKVLPSGKK
;
A
#
# COMPACT_ATOMS: atom_id res chain seq x y z
N MET A 1 -25.40 -18.71 0.77
CA MET A 1 -25.25 -18.38 0.87
C MET A 1 -25.07 -17.85 0.96
N ALA A 2 -25.28 -17.65 1.05
CA ALA A 2 -25.07 -17.03 1.28
C ALA A 2 -24.81 -16.72 1.78
N TYR A 3 -24.94 -16.74 2.18
CA TYR A 3 -24.71 -16.22 2.68
C TYR A 3 -24.19 -15.74 2.98
N TYR A 4 -24.27 -15.79 2.97
CA TYR A 4 -23.87 -15.05 3.22
C TYR A 4 -23.67 -14.25 2.85
N PHE A 5 -23.70 -14.40 2.39
CA PHE A 5 -23.64 -13.46 1.82
C PHE A 5 -24.21 -12.62 1.85
N LEU A 6 -24.88 -12.41 2.02
CA LEU A 6 -25.65 -11.61 1.99
C LEU A 6 -25.69 -10.71 2.83
N ARG A 7 -25.63 -10.84 3.57
CA ARG A 7 -25.65 -10.05 4.24
C ARG A 7 -24.99 -9.20 4.39
N THR A 8 -24.77 -9.31 4.49
CA THR A 8 -24.18 -8.43 4.59
C THR A 8 -24.01 -7.49 4.07
N ARG A 9 -24.38 -7.27 3.64
CA ARG A 9 -24.27 -6.33 3.04
C ARG A 9 -24.76 -5.31 3.45
N LYS A 10 -25.52 -5.23 4.00
CA LYS A 10 -26.09 -4.30 4.30
C LYS A 10 -25.66 -3.43 4.88
N ILE A 11 -25.25 -3.64 5.33
CA ILE A 11 -24.96 -2.80 5.76
C ILE A 11 -24.51 -1.90 5.45
N VAL A 12 -24.50 -2.01 5.15
CA VAL A 12 -24.20 -1.20 4.73
C VAL A 12 -24.26 -0.07 5.01
N PRO A 13 -24.69 0.09 5.25
CA PRO A 13 -24.92 1.20 5.29
C PRO A 13 -24.11 2.03 5.66
N SER A 14 -23.71 1.59 6.12
CA SER A 14 -23.09 2.27 6.45
C SER A 14 -22.81 3.19 5.82
N SER A 15 -23.29 3.32 5.32
CA SER A 15 -23.18 4.23 4.68
C SER A 15 -22.87 5.34 5.16
N LYS A 16 -22.82 5.35 5.99
CA LYS A 16 -22.51 6.34 6.45
C LYS A 16 -21.55 6.68 6.04
N GLU A 17 -21.47 6.09 5.91
CA GLU A 17 -20.93 6.35 5.52
C GLU A 17 -20.60 7.10 4.69
N ASN A 18 -20.96 7.55 4.41
CA ASN A 18 -20.65 8.55 3.64
C ASN A 18 -19.44 9.23 3.94
N VAL A 19 -18.74 8.80 4.81
CA VAL A 19 -17.45 9.36 5.12
C VAL A 19 -16.50 9.01 4.02
N VAL A 20 -15.92 10.00 3.40
CA VAL A 20 -14.94 9.76 2.36
C VAL A 20 -13.64 9.33 3.01
N VAL A 21 -13.16 8.17 2.62
CA VAL A 21 -11.91 7.67 3.15
C VAL A 21 -10.76 8.35 2.44
N ASN A 22 -9.86 8.96 3.19
CA ASN A 22 -8.65 9.53 2.63
C ASN A 22 -7.62 8.41 2.50
N PRO A 23 -7.26 8.02 1.29
CA PRO A 23 -6.35 6.88 1.12
C PRO A 23 -5.00 7.07 1.81
N TYR A 24 -4.49 8.29 1.79
CA TYR A 24 -3.21 8.56 2.42
C TYR A 24 -3.29 8.37 3.94
N GLU A 25 -4.30 8.95 4.55
CA GLU A 25 -4.44 8.83 6.00
C GLU A 25 -4.70 7.39 6.40
N GLU A 26 -5.50 6.70 5.63
CA GLU A 26 -5.77 5.29 5.91
C GLU A 26 -4.48 4.48 5.85
N ALA A 27 -3.67 4.71 4.83
CA ALA A 27 -2.43 3.96 4.68
C ALA A 27 -1.46 4.26 5.82
N MET A 28 -1.33 5.54 6.18
CA MET A 28 -0.42 5.91 7.26
C MET A 28 -0.85 5.31 8.59
N LYS A 29 -2.13 5.33 8.85
CA LYS A 29 -2.65 4.75 10.08
C LYS A 29 -2.39 3.25 10.13
N LYS A 30 -2.62 2.56 9.03
CA LYS A 30 -2.40 1.12 9.01
C LYS A 30 -0.92 0.76 9.13
N LEU A 31 -0.06 1.58 8.54
CA LEU A 31 1.37 1.37 8.69
C LEU A 31 1.79 1.51 10.15
N GLU A 32 1.27 2.52 10.82
CA GLU A 32 1.61 2.72 12.22
C GLU A 32 1.09 1.58 13.09
N GLN A 33 -0.12 1.13 12.83
CA GLN A 33 -0.67 0.01 13.56
C GLN A 33 0.16 -1.25 13.33
N LEU A 34 0.59 -1.47 12.10
CA LEU A 34 1.38 -2.65 11.79
C LEU A 34 2.74 -2.63 12.47
N ARG A 35 3.32 -1.44 12.63
CA ARG A 35 4.60 -1.31 13.29
C ARG A 35 4.54 -1.83 14.72
N GLN A 36 3.40 -1.72 15.35
CA GLN A 36 3.26 -2.07 16.74
C GLN A 36 2.82 -3.51 16.97
N VAL A 37 2.57 -4.23 15.89
CA VAL A 37 2.13 -5.61 15.99
C VAL A 37 3.34 -6.52 16.10
N SER A 38 3.27 -7.45 17.03
CA SER A 38 4.28 -8.48 17.14
C SER A 38 3.76 -9.69 16.37
N ALA A 39 4.32 -9.93 15.21
CA ALA A 39 3.84 -10.99 14.32
C ALA A 39 5.00 -11.57 13.52
N PRO A 40 4.81 -12.77 12.96
CA PRO A 40 5.85 -13.35 12.11
C PRO A 40 6.14 -12.48 10.92
N ALA A 41 7.37 -12.54 10.42
CA ALA A 41 7.79 -11.72 9.31
C ALA A 41 6.89 -11.90 8.11
N LYS A 42 6.48 -13.12 7.83
CA LYS A 42 5.61 -13.37 6.69
C LYS A 42 4.31 -12.57 6.79
N THR A 43 3.73 -12.53 7.98
CA THR A 43 2.50 -11.78 8.20
C THR A 43 2.75 -10.29 8.04
N VAL A 44 3.82 -9.79 8.63
CA VAL A 44 4.12 -8.35 8.57
C VAL A 44 4.33 -7.91 7.13
N HIS A 45 5.14 -8.66 6.38
CA HIS A 45 5.43 -8.27 5.01
C HIS A 45 4.21 -8.42 4.10
N SER A 46 3.37 -9.41 4.35
CA SER A 46 2.13 -9.53 3.58
C SER A 46 1.23 -8.34 3.81
N LYS A 47 1.07 -7.94 5.07
CA LYS A 47 0.20 -6.80 5.37
C LYS A 47 0.80 -5.50 4.86
N LEU A 48 2.11 -5.38 4.91
CA LEU A 48 2.79 -4.19 4.44
C LEU A 48 2.52 -3.97 2.95
N THR A 49 2.68 -5.03 2.15
CA THR A 49 2.40 -4.89 0.73
C THR A 49 0.92 -4.70 0.45
N ASP A 50 0.05 -5.31 1.25
CA ASP A 50 -1.39 -5.10 1.09
C ASP A 50 -1.77 -3.63 1.33
N ILE A 51 -1.15 -3.00 2.31
CA ILE A 51 -1.42 -1.58 2.57
C ILE A 51 -1.04 -0.75 1.36
N PHE A 52 0.14 -1.03 0.79
CA PHE A 52 0.56 -0.30 -0.40
C PHE A 52 -0.39 -0.54 -1.57
N ARG A 53 -0.75 -1.81 -1.81
CA ARG A 53 -1.64 -2.13 -2.91
C ARG A 53 -2.99 -1.44 -2.77
N MET A 54 -3.52 -1.42 -1.55
CA MET A 54 -4.79 -0.76 -1.31
C MET A 54 -4.69 0.74 -1.55
N TYR A 55 -3.60 1.34 -1.12
CA TYR A 55 -3.39 2.77 -1.34
C TYR A 55 -3.38 3.08 -2.84
N ILE A 56 -2.63 2.30 -3.61
CA ILE A 56 -2.54 2.53 -5.06
C ILE A 56 -3.90 2.35 -5.72
N PHE A 57 -4.64 1.34 -5.28
CA PHE A 57 -5.96 1.10 -5.83
C PHE A 57 -6.88 2.29 -5.57
N ARG A 58 -6.91 2.75 -4.33
CA ARG A 58 -7.82 3.84 -3.97
C ARG A 58 -7.40 5.17 -4.56
N LYS A 59 -6.10 5.39 -4.64
CA LYS A 59 -5.59 6.69 -5.05
C LYS A 59 -5.53 6.84 -6.57
N LYS A 60 -5.14 5.79 -7.26
CA LYS A 60 -4.90 5.85 -8.69
C LYS A 60 -5.85 5.01 -9.52
N GLY A 61 -6.69 4.21 -8.89
CA GLY A 61 -7.58 3.35 -9.64
C GLY A 61 -6.90 2.18 -10.31
N ILE A 62 -5.64 1.94 -10.01
CA ILE A 62 -4.92 0.80 -10.55
C ILE A 62 -5.36 -0.44 -9.81
N LEU A 63 -5.71 -1.50 -10.55
CA LEU A 63 -6.18 -2.74 -9.93
C LEU A 63 -5.02 -3.51 -9.32
N SER A 64 -4.33 -2.86 -8.41
CA SER A 64 -3.10 -3.38 -7.83
C SER A 64 -3.30 -4.62 -6.99
N LEU A 65 -4.51 -4.79 -6.45
CA LEU A 65 -4.78 -5.95 -5.59
C LEU A 65 -4.76 -7.25 -6.38
N GLN A 66 -4.92 -7.18 -7.70
CA GLN A 66 -4.96 -8.35 -8.55
C GLN A 66 -3.70 -8.57 -9.35
N LYS A 67 -2.71 -7.72 -9.16
CA LYS A 67 -1.51 -7.79 -9.97
C LYS A 67 -0.38 -8.50 -9.26
N THR A 68 0.48 -9.16 -10.06
CA THR A 68 1.71 -9.69 -9.50
C THR A 68 2.60 -8.53 -9.09
N THR A 69 3.64 -8.84 -8.33
CA THR A 69 4.58 -7.82 -7.92
C THR A 69 5.24 -7.14 -9.11
N ASP A 70 5.66 -7.92 -10.11
CA ASP A 70 6.31 -7.34 -11.27
C ASP A 70 5.36 -6.42 -12.04
N ASP A 71 4.10 -6.84 -12.21
CA ASP A 71 3.13 -6.00 -12.88
C ASP A 71 2.86 -4.74 -12.10
N LEU A 72 2.78 -4.85 -10.78
CA LEU A 72 2.55 -3.69 -9.95
C LEU A 72 3.69 -2.70 -10.08
N ILE A 73 4.94 -3.19 -10.06
CA ILE A 73 6.09 -2.31 -10.20
C ILE A 73 6.02 -1.55 -11.52
N LEU A 74 5.68 -2.24 -12.61
CA LEU A 74 5.56 -1.58 -13.89
C LEU A 74 4.47 -0.51 -13.87
N GLN A 75 3.35 -0.81 -13.22
CA GLN A 75 2.24 0.14 -13.19
C GLN A 75 2.58 1.40 -12.40
N VAL A 76 3.34 1.26 -11.31
CA VAL A 76 3.62 2.43 -10.48
C VAL A 76 4.84 3.20 -10.96
N LYS A 77 5.54 2.69 -11.96
CA LYS A 77 6.71 3.38 -12.47
C LYS A 77 6.41 4.81 -12.87
N ASP A 78 5.26 5.03 -13.48
CA ASP A 78 4.89 6.36 -13.94
C ASP A 78 4.27 7.22 -12.86
N VAL A 79 3.96 6.62 -11.72
CA VAL A 79 3.30 7.31 -10.63
C VAL A 79 4.31 7.86 -9.63
N VAL A 80 5.43 7.18 -9.47
CA VAL A 80 6.47 7.59 -8.54
C VAL A 80 7.47 8.46 -9.27
N ASN A 81 7.54 9.72 -8.90
CA ASN A 81 8.38 10.67 -9.62
C ASN A 81 9.86 10.59 -9.32
N ASP A 82 10.20 10.04 -8.19
CA ASP A 82 11.59 10.00 -7.73
C ASP A 82 12.16 8.62 -8.06
N LYS A 83 13.18 8.59 -8.92
CA LYS A 83 13.75 7.31 -9.31
C LYS A 83 14.36 6.56 -8.14
N GLY A 84 14.99 7.26 -7.22
CA GLY A 84 15.55 6.61 -6.05
C GLY A 84 14.49 5.96 -5.20
N LYS A 85 13.37 6.66 -5.01
CA LYS A 85 12.28 6.09 -4.25
C LYS A 85 11.64 4.92 -4.98
N PHE A 86 11.53 5.02 -6.30
CA PHE A 86 11.00 3.91 -7.08
C PHE A 86 11.88 2.66 -6.95
N ASP A 87 13.20 2.85 -7.02
CA ASP A 87 14.10 1.72 -6.90
C ASP A 87 13.99 1.06 -5.53
N LYS A 88 13.92 1.86 -4.48
CA LYS A 88 13.78 1.30 -3.14
C LYS A 88 12.43 0.62 -2.95
N LEU A 89 11.39 1.18 -3.53
CA LEU A 89 10.08 0.54 -3.48
C LEU A 89 10.12 -0.83 -4.17
N SER A 90 10.73 -0.88 -5.35
CA SER A 90 10.83 -2.15 -6.07
C SER A 90 11.55 -3.19 -5.24
N GLN A 91 12.65 -2.79 -4.60
CA GLN A 91 13.40 -3.71 -3.74
C GLN A 91 12.54 -4.19 -2.58
N ALA A 92 11.80 -3.27 -1.96
CA ALA A 92 10.96 -3.63 -0.82
C ALA A 92 9.86 -4.62 -1.22
N LEU A 93 9.23 -4.39 -2.36
CA LEU A 93 8.17 -5.28 -2.81
C LEU A 93 8.73 -6.66 -3.14
N ARG A 94 9.90 -6.73 -3.78
CA ARG A 94 10.51 -8.01 -4.11
C ARG A 94 10.99 -8.74 -2.86
N LEU A 95 11.55 -8.00 -1.91
CA LEU A 95 11.96 -8.61 -0.65
C LEU A 95 10.76 -9.22 0.06
N SER A 96 9.64 -8.51 0.07
CA SER A 96 8.44 -9.02 0.72
C SER A 96 7.96 -10.31 0.06
N ASP A 97 8.13 -10.44 -1.25
CA ASP A 97 7.80 -11.69 -1.92
C ASP A 97 8.72 -12.82 -1.46
N PHE A 98 10.02 -12.53 -1.31
CA PHE A 98 10.93 -13.55 -0.81
C PHE A 98 10.53 -14.01 0.59
N VAL A 99 10.14 -13.08 1.44
CA VAL A 99 9.70 -13.43 2.78
C VAL A 99 8.44 -14.29 2.73
N LYS A 100 7.51 -13.95 1.84
CA LYS A 100 6.24 -14.65 1.77
C LYS A 100 6.36 -16.03 1.14
N PHE A 101 7.14 -16.15 0.11
CA PHE A 101 7.09 -17.35 -0.74
C PHE A 101 8.36 -18.18 -0.70
N ALA A 102 9.50 -17.62 -0.35
CA ALA A 102 10.76 -18.34 -0.36
C ALA A 102 11.30 -18.59 1.04
N LYS A 103 10.52 -18.25 2.04
CA LYS A 103 10.90 -18.47 3.44
C LYS A 103 12.17 -17.75 3.83
N TYR A 104 12.43 -16.64 3.20
CA TYR A 104 13.55 -15.80 3.58
C TYR A 104 13.25 -15.14 4.92
N ILE A 105 14.22 -15.13 5.82
CA ILE A 105 14.03 -14.52 7.12
C ILE A 105 14.71 -13.16 7.12
N PRO A 106 13.94 -12.07 7.10
CA PRO A 106 14.53 -10.75 7.02
C PRO A 106 15.12 -10.31 8.36
N SER A 107 16.13 -9.45 8.28
CA SER A 107 16.66 -8.82 9.47
C SER A 107 15.73 -7.70 9.90
N GLU A 108 15.97 -7.15 11.08
CA GLU A 108 15.21 -5.99 11.52
C GLU A 108 15.45 -4.80 10.59
N ASN A 109 16.65 -4.67 10.08
CA ASN A 109 16.93 -3.60 9.11
C ASN A 109 16.13 -3.81 7.83
N ASP A 110 16.03 -5.04 7.36
CA ASP A 110 15.22 -5.33 6.18
C ASP A 110 13.78 -4.91 6.38
N LYS A 111 13.24 -5.22 7.54
CA LYS A 111 11.86 -4.89 7.85
C LYS A 111 11.67 -3.38 7.91
N GLU A 112 12.57 -2.71 8.59
CA GLU A 112 12.47 -1.25 8.71
C GLU A 112 12.63 -0.59 7.36
N ASP A 113 13.53 -1.07 6.52
CA ASP A 113 13.72 -0.51 5.19
C ASP A 113 12.46 -0.66 4.36
N CYS A 114 11.77 -1.81 4.47
CA CYS A 114 10.52 -1.99 3.74
C CYS A 114 9.46 -1.01 4.21
N PHE A 115 9.31 -0.83 5.52
CA PHE A 115 8.37 0.15 6.04
C PHE A 115 8.67 1.53 5.52
N GLN A 116 9.94 1.94 5.60
CA GLN A 116 10.31 3.26 5.16
C GLN A 116 10.12 3.45 3.66
N SER A 117 10.48 2.44 2.88
CA SER A 117 10.34 2.56 1.44
C SER A 117 8.89 2.74 1.03
N ILE A 118 8.01 1.96 1.63
CA ILE A 118 6.60 2.06 1.30
C ILE A 118 6.03 3.38 1.78
N LYS A 119 6.36 3.77 3.00
CA LYS A 119 5.87 5.04 3.54
C LYS A 119 6.35 6.21 2.70
N ASN A 120 7.63 6.21 2.34
CA ASN A 120 8.20 7.30 1.56
C ASN A 120 7.60 7.37 0.18
N THR A 121 7.32 6.22 -0.43
CA THR A 121 6.70 6.19 -1.74
C THR A 121 5.28 6.77 -1.70
N ILE A 122 4.51 6.37 -0.71
CA ILE A 122 3.16 6.89 -0.56
C ILE A 122 3.21 8.40 -0.35
N THR A 123 4.13 8.86 0.49
CA THR A 123 4.28 10.29 0.73
C THR A 123 4.69 11.02 -0.54
N ASN A 124 5.57 10.43 -1.33
CA ASN A 124 5.99 11.02 -2.59
C ASN A 124 4.81 11.18 -3.55
N ILE A 125 3.98 10.17 -3.64
CA ILE A 125 2.83 10.24 -4.53
C ILE A 125 1.88 11.35 -4.07
N GLU A 126 1.64 11.44 -2.78
CA GLU A 126 0.76 12.48 -2.24
C GLU A 126 1.30 13.87 -2.52
N LYS A 127 2.59 14.07 -2.30
CA LYS A 127 3.17 15.37 -2.53
C LYS A 127 3.12 15.76 -4.00
N SER A 128 3.33 14.81 -4.88
CA SER A 128 3.27 15.09 -6.31
C SER A 128 1.90 15.56 -6.71
N GLU A 129 0.87 14.93 -6.18
CA GLU A 129 -0.49 15.32 -6.52
C GLU A 129 -0.83 16.69 -5.96
N THR A 130 -0.37 16.96 -4.75
CA THR A 130 -0.62 18.24 -4.14
C THR A 130 0.04 19.35 -4.95
N LYS A 131 1.26 19.10 -5.42
CA LYS A 131 1.94 20.08 -6.23
C LYS A 131 1.24 20.32 -7.55
N VAL A 132 0.77 19.26 -8.15
CA VAL A 132 0.10 19.39 -9.46
C VAL A 132 -1.16 20.20 -9.33
N LEU A 133 -1.93 19.97 -8.29
CA LEU A 133 -3.18 20.69 -8.12
C LEU A 133 -3.01 22.19 -8.07
N PRO A 134 -2.11 22.71 -7.22
CA PRO A 134 -1.94 24.16 -7.18
C PRO A 134 -1.47 24.70 -8.52
N SER A 135 -0.59 23.98 -9.17
CA SER A 135 -0.14 24.43 -10.47
C SER A 135 -1.25 24.50 -11.45
N GLY A 136 -2.15 23.57 -11.38
CA GLY A 136 -3.27 23.53 -12.30
C GLY A 136 -4.14 24.74 -12.19
N LYS A 137 -4.09 25.41 -11.07
CA LYS A 137 -4.89 26.57 -10.90
C LYS A 137 -4.39 27.72 -11.69
N LYS A 138 -3.18 27.70 -12.03
CA LYS A 138 -2.67 28.80 -12.77
C LYS A 138 -3.17 28.85 -14.13
#